data_3d3f963191fe85d0748dc810e4931cc4
#
_entry.id   3d3f963191fe85d0748dc810e4931cc4
#
_cell.length_a   1.000
_cell.length_b   1.000
_cell.length_c   1.000
_cell.angle_alpha   90.00
_cell.angle_beta   90.00
_cell.angle_gamma   90.00
#
_symmetry.space_group_name_H-M   'P 1'
#
loop_
_entity.id
_entity.type
_entity.pdbx_description
1 polymer ?
#
loop_
_entity_poly.entity_id
_entity_poly.type
_entity_poly.pdbx_seq_one_letter_code
_entity_poly.pdbx_strand_id
1 'polypeptide(L)'
;MVVTEALKRMGFTPLSVELGTAILEEPINTGERAAIKPVLEEYGFELIDDKRMRIIEQIKVAVIELVHYNDNSSKINLSDYLTDKCHHDYSFLSKLFSEVNGISIERYYIIQKIERIKELLVYDELSISEIADKLNYSSAAHLSTQFRNMTGISPSQFKRLKEHKLKPLD
;
A
#
# COMPACT_ATOMS: atom_id res chain seq x y z
N MET A 1 20.91 -11.26 -4.16
CA MET A 1 19.55 -11.56 -4.62
C MET A 1 19.57 -11.79 -6.12
N VAL A 2 18.92 -12.84 -6.58
CA VAL A 2 18.98 -13.32 -7.99
C VAL A 2 18.64 -12.23 -9.03
N VAL A 3 17.55 -11.47 -8.80
CA VAL A 3 17.12 -10.40 -9.71
C VAL A 3 18.18 -9.29 -9.82
N THR A 4 18.77 -8.89 -8.70
CA THR A 4 19.85 -7.87 -8.68
C THR A 4 21.04 -8.30 -9.52
N GLU A 5 21.47 -9.56 -9.40
CA GLU A 5 22.60 -10.08 -10.17
C GLU A 5 22.25 -10.23 -11.66
N ALA A 6 21.06 -10.70 -12.00
CA ALA A 6 20.58 -10.80 -13.36
C ALA A 6 20.59 -9.44 -14.06
N LEU A 7 20.05 -8.41 -13.45
CA LEU A 7 20.04 -7.05 -13.99
C LEU A 7 21.46 -6.48 -14.16
N LYS A 8 22.34 -6.67 -13.17
CA LYS A 8 23.75 -6.23 -13.26
C LYS A 8 24.50 -6.92 -14.39
N ARG A 9 24.32 -8.23 -14.61
CA ARG A 9 24.93 -8.96 -15.73
C ARG A 9 24.50 -8.41 -17.10
N MET A 10 23.29 -7.87 -17.18
CA MET A 10 22.78 -7.23 -18.40
C MET A 10 23.22 -5.77 -18.56
N GLY A 11 24.01 -5.23 -17.62
CA GLY A 11 24.53 -3.87 -17.66
C GLY A 11 23.64 -2.82 -17.02
N PHE A 12 22.57 -3.21 -16.31
CA PHE A 12 21.71 -2.28 -15.61
C PHE A 12 22.21 -2.03 -14.18
N THR A 13 21.96 -0.83 -13.67
CA THR A 13 22.30 -0.44 -12.29
C THR A 13 21.03 -0.39 -11.44
N PRO A 14 20.68 -1.46 -10.70
CA PRO A 14 19.54 -1.41 -9.78
C PRO A 14 19.87 -0.59 -8.54
N LEU A 15 19.05 0.43 -8.28
CA LEU A 15 19.11 1.27 -7.07
C LEU A 15 18.48 0.56 -5.88
N SER A 16 17.32 -0.08 -6.10
CA SER A 16 16.67 -0.96 -5.13
C SER A 16 15.98 -2.12 -5.83
N VAL A 17 15.90 -3.25 -5.13
CA VAL A 17 15.11 -4.41 -5.55
C VAL A 17 14.33 -4.89 -4.34
N GLU A 18 13.02 -4.72 -4.39
CA GLU A 18 12.06 -5.12 -3.36
C GLU A 18 11.09 -6.16 -3.92
N LEU A 19 10.19 -6.65 -3.09
CA LEU A 19 9.19 -7.62 -3.54
C LEU A 19 8.29 -7.00 -4.62
N GLY A 20 8.39 -7.54 -5.83
CA GLY A 20 7.60 -7.12 -6.98
C GLY A 20 8.08 -5.86 -7.71
N THR A 21 9.17 -5.21 -7.26
CA THR A 21 9.65 -3.96 -7.88
C THR A 21 11.17 -3.90 -7.91
N ALA A 22 11.72 -3.50 -9.06
CA ALA A 22 13.11 -3.12 -9.20
C ALA A 22 13.19 -1.67 -9.72
N ILE A 23 13.92 -0.81 -9.02
CA ILE A 23 14.19 0.58 -9.44
C ILE A 23 15.59 0.61 -10.05
N LEU A 24 15.68 1.08 -11.28
CA LEU A 24 16.94 1.24 -12.01
C LEU A 24 17.37 2.70 -12.02
N GLU A 25 18.67 2.93 -12.10
CA GLU A 25 19.27 4.27 -12.18
C GLU A 25 18.82 5.02 -13.44
N GLU A 26 18.72 4.31 -14.57
CA GLU A 26 18.28 4.87 -15.83
C GLU A 26 16.97 4.21 -16.31
N PRO A 27 16.09 4.97 -16.98
CA PRO A 27 14.88 4.40 -17.56
C PRO A 27 15.23 3.44 -18.71
N ILE A 28 14.56 2.29 -18.71
CA ILE A 28 14.74 1.28 -19.76
C ILE A 28 13.83 1.55 -20.96
N ASN A 29 14.36 1.36 -22.16
CA ASN A 29 13.59 1.43 -23.39
C ASN A 29 12.84 0.11 -23.66
N THR A 30 11.99 0.09 -24.69
CA THR A 30 11.19 -1.08 -25.06
C THR A 30 12.03 -2.30 -25.46
N GLY A 31 13.16 -2.07 -26.12
CA GLY A 31 14.07 -3.14 -26.53
C GLY A 31 14.80 -3.78 -25.34
N GLU A 32 15.27 -2.96 -24.42
CA GLU A 32 15.90 -3.41 -23.17
C GLU A 32 14.92 -4.16 -22.29
N ARG A 33 13.66 -3.68 -22.21
CA ARG A 33 12.59 -4.37 -21.50
C ARG A 33 12.31 -5.76 -22.11
N ALA A 34 12.28 -5.87 -23.43
CA ALA A 34 12.12 -7.14 -24.12
C ALA A 34 13.30 -8.10 -23.89
N ALA A 35 14.51 -7.58 -23.74
CA ALA A 35 15.69 -8.37 -23.42
C ALA A 35 15.73 -8.86 -21.96
N ILE A 36 15.23 -8.05 -21.01
CA ILE A 36 15.16 -8.42 -19.58
C ILE A 36 14.16 -9.55 -19.34
N LYS A 37 13.05 -9.55 -20.06
CA LYS A 37 11.92 -10.48 -19.84
C LYS A 37 12.38 -11.95 -19.81
N PRO A 38 13.02 -12.52 -20.85
CA PRO A 38 13.41 -13.93 -20.86
C PRO A 38 14.42 -14.27 -19.75
N VAL A 39 15.30 -13.34 -19.40
CA VAL A 39 16.28 -13.55 -18.32
C VAL A 39 15.60 -13.67 -16.97
N LEU A 40 14.58 -12.88 -16.69
CA LEU A 40 13.81 -12.99 -15.45
C LEU A 40 12.95 -14.26 -15.42
N GLU A 41 12.39 -14.65 -16.56
CA GLU A 41 11.58 -15.89 -16.70
C GLU A 41 12.41 -17.14 -16.39
N GLU A 42 13.69 -17.20 -16.73
CA GLU A 42 14.61 -18.31 -16.36
C GLU A 42 14.71 -18.49 -14.83
N TYR A 43 14.53 -17.43 -14.06
CA TYR A 43 14.52 -17.46 -12.60
C TYR A 43 13.12 -17.55 -11.99
N GLY A 44 12.09 -17.77 -12.83
CA GLY A 44 10.71 -17.89 -12.38
C GLY A 44 10.00 -16.56 -12.09
N PHE A 45 10.54 -15.44 -12.58
CA PHE A 45 9.92 -14.11 -12.44
C PHE A 45 9.26 -13.69 -13.76
N GLU A 46 8.04 -13.18 -13.68
CA GLU A 46 7.35 -12.56 -14.80
C GLU A 46 7.52 -11.04 -14.78
N LEU A 47 7.93 -10.45 -15.90
CA LEU A 47 7.96 -9.01 -16.06
C LEU A 47 6.55 -8.51 -16.39
N ILE A 48 5.99 -7.71 -15.50
CA ILE A 48 4.63 -7.17 -15.64
C ILE A 48 4.60 -6.14 -16.76
N ASP A 49 3.62 -6.23 -17.63
CA ASP A 49 3.41 -5.25 -18.70
C ASP A 49 2.86 -3.90 -18.14
N ASP A 50 2.98 -2.84 -18.96
CA ASP A 50 2.58 -1.49 -18.57
C ASP A 50 1.07 -1.38 -18.27
N LYS A 51 0.24 -2.20 -18.92
CA LYS A 51 -1.21 -2.21 -18.67
C LYS A 51 -1.53 -2.76 -17.28
N ARG A 52 -0.93 -3.87 -16.91
CA ARG A 52 -1.09 -4.48 -15.58
C ARG A 52 -0.55 -3.56 -14.48
N MET A 53 0.60 -2.91 -14.71
CA MET A 53 1.17 -1.91 -13.79
C MET A 53 0.24 -0.72 -13.59
N ARG A 54 -0.38 -0.20 -14.64
CA ARG A 54 -1.36 0.90 -14.54
C ARG A 54 -2.58 0.50 -13.71
N ILE A 55 -3.07 -0.72 -13.86
CA ILE A 55 -4.20 -1.21 -13.04
C ILE A 55 -3.79 -1.27 -11.56
N ILE A 56 -2.59 -1.76 -11.24
CA ILE A 56 -2.09 -1.79 -9.86
C ILE A 56 -1.98 -0.38 -9.27
N GLU A 57 -1.45 0.58 -10.03
CA GLU A 57 -1.39 1.98 -9.58
C GLU A 57 -2.78 2.58 -9.39
N GLN A 58 -3.74 2.26 -10.26
CA GLN A 58 -5.15 2.67 -10.08
C GLN A 58 -5.75 2.10 -8.78
N ILE A 59 -5.47 0.83 -8.46
CA ILE A 59 -5.92 0.22 -7.20
C ILE A 59 -5.33 0.96 -6.00
N LYS A 60 -4.02 1.22 -6.00
CA LYS A 60 -3.34 1.92 -4.91
C LYS A 60 -3.90 3.33 -4.71
N VAL A 61 -4.04 4.09 -5.78
CA VAL A 61 -4.61 5.45 -5.75
C VAL A 61 -6.04 5.41 -5.22
N ALA A 62 -6.88 4.50 -5.72
CA ALA A 62 -8.26 4.37 -5.28
C ALA A 62 -8.38 4.00 -3.78
N VAL A 63 -7.52 3.12 -3.27
CA VAL A 63 -7.48 2.78 -1.84
C VAL A 63 -7.06 3.99 -1.00
N ILE A 64 -6.05 4.74 -1.42
CA ILE A 64 -5.60 5.95 -0.73
C ILE A 64 -6.70 7.01 -0.73
N GLU A 65 -7.38 7.24 -1.86
CA GLU A 65 -8.52 8.15 -1.95
C GLU A 65 -9.66 7.75 -1.00
N LEU A 66 -9.99 6.46 -0.95
CA LEU A 66 -11.03 5.95 -0.05
C LEU A 66 -10.72 6.21 1.42
N VAL A 67 -9.45 6.08 1.80
CA VAL A 67 -9.00 6.28 3.20
C VAL A 67 -8.89 7.75 3.58
N HIS A 68 -8.39 8.60 2.68
CA HIS A 68 -8.02 9.98 3.01
C HIS A 68 -9.11 11.01 2.68
N TYR A 69 -9.89 10.79 1.63
CA TYR A 69 -10.77 11.83 1.07
C TYR A 69 -12.26 11.52 1.15
N ASN A 70 -12.64 10.29 1.33
CA ASN A 70 -14.04 9.96 1.53
C ASN A 70 -14.38 10.08 3.02
N ASP A 71 -14.84 11.28 3.41
CA ASP A 71 -15.55 11.43 4.66
C ASP A 71 -16.77 10.50 4.65
N ASN A 72 -16.93 9.78 5.71
CA ASN A 72 -17.89 8.74 6.09
C ASN A 72 -19.37 8.89 5.62
N SER A 73 -19.63 9.71 4.61
CA SER A 73 -20.97 9.96 4.08
C SER A 73 -21.58 8.80 3.30
N SER A 74 -20.79 7.81 2.94
CA SER A 74 -21.27 6.56 2.33
C SER A 74 -20.44 5.38 2.83
N LYS A 75 -21.11 4.42 3.46
CA LYS A 75 -20.51 3.12 3.79
C LYS A 75 -20.30 2.32 2.50
N ILE A 76 -19.35 2.74 1.68
CA ILE A 76 -19.01 2.05 0.44
C ILE A 76 -18.15 0.83 0.78
N ASN A 77 -18.56 -0.31 0.26
CA ASN A 77 -17.77 -1.54 0.34
C ASN A 77 -16.51 -1.37 -0.51
N LEU A 78 -15.35 -1.78 0.00
CA LEU A 78 -14.07 -1.71 -0.70
C LEU A 78 -14.10 -2.37 -2.10
N SER A 79 -14.69 -3.55 -2.20
CA SER A 79 -14.79 -4.28 -3.48
C SER A 79 -15.61 -3.52 -4.52
N ASP A 80 -16.75 -2.95 -4.13
CA ASP A 80 -17.62 -2.19 -5.02
C ASP A 80 -16.95 -0.89 -5.47
N TYR A 81 -16.29 -0.21 -4.53
CA TYR A 81 -15.54 1.01 -4.83
C TYR A 81 -14.42 0.76 -5.85
N LEU A 82 -13.63 -0.29 -5.66
CA LEU A 82 -12.54 -0.63 -6.58
C LEU A 82 -13.03 -1.09 -7.94
N THR A 83 -14.12 -1.87 -7.99
CA THR A 83 -14.75 -2.29 -9.24
C THR A 83 -15.21 -1.09 -10.05
N ASP A 84 -15.83 -0.12 -9.40
CA ASP A 84 -16.29 1.12 -10.03
C ASP A 84 -15.12 1.99 -10.53
N LYS A 85 -14.10 2.19 -9.70
CA LYS A 85 -12.95 3.03 -10.03
C LYS A 85 -12.02 2.42 -11.07
N CYS A 86 -11.78 1.12 -11.01
CA CYS A 86 -10.80 0.42 -11.87
C CYS A 86 -11.44 -0.23 -13.10
N HIS A 87 -12.77 -0.28 -13.19
CA HIS A 87 -13.52 -0.88 -14.31
C HIS A 87 -13.17 -2.36 -14.61
N HIS A 88 -12.87 -3.11 -13.56
CA HIS A 88 -12.58 -4.53 -13.61
C HIS A 88 -13.26 -5.26 -12.45
N ASP A 89 -13.56 -6.55 -12.63
CA ASP A 89 -14.09 -7.38 -11.56
C ASP A 89 -13.11 -7.44 -10.36
N TYR A 90 -13.66 -7.45 -9.15
CA TYR A 90 -12.84 -7.47 -7.95
C TYR A 90 -11.94 -8.71 -7.85
N SER A 91 -12.42 -9.88 -8.30
CA SER A 91 -11.63 -11.11 -8.33
C SER A 91 -10.37 -10.98 -9.20
N PHE A 92 -10.48 -10.32 -10.34
CA PHE A 92 -9.35 -10.00 -11.21
C PHE A 92 -8.37 -9.02 -10.52
N LEU A 93 -8.89 -7.92 -9.96
CA LEU A 93 -8.09 -6.92 -9.26
C LEU A 93 -7.34 -7.53 -8.06
N SER A 94 -8.03 -8.34 -7.26
CA SER A 94 -7.49 -9.00 -6.08
C SER A 94 -6.37 -9.97 -6.43
N LYS A 95 -6.56 -10.79 -7.46
CA LYS A 95 -5.55 -11.73 -7.94
C LYS A 95 -4.32 -11.00 -8.46
N LEU A 96 -4.51 -10.03 -9.35
CA LEU A 96 -3.43 -9.25 -9.92
C LEU A 96 -2.61 -8.53 -8.84
N PHE A 97 -3.28 -7.86 -7.91
CA PHE A 97 -2.63 -7.11 -6.84
C PHE A 97 -1.82 -8.03 -5.92
N SER A 98 -2.37 -9.17 -5.52
CA SER A 98 -1.70 -10.13 -4.64
C SER A 98 -0.49 -10.79 -5.30
N GLU A 99 -0.58 -11.14 -6.59
CA GLU A 99 0.53 -11.71 -7.35
C GLU A 99 1.71 -10.75 -7.47
N VAL A 100 1.44 -9.46 -7.63
CA VAL A 100 2.48 -8.44 -7.83
C VAL A 100 3.04 -7.90 -6.53
N ASN A 101 2.18 -7.59 -5.56
CA ASN A 101 2.57 -6.91 -4.32
C ASN A 101 2.83 -7.88 -3.14
N GLY A 102 2.51 -9.16 -3.28
CA GLY A 102 2.71 -10.17 -2.25
C GLY A 102 1.79 -10.06 -1.03
N ILE A 103 0.84 -9.14 -1.06
CA ILE A 103 -0.20 -8.94 -0.03
C ILE A 103 -1.57 -8.75 -0.70
N SER A 104 -2.65 -9.01 0.03
CA SER A 104 -4.00 -8.76 -0.48
C SER A 104 -4.34 -7.27 -0.52
N ILE A 105 -5.34 -6.90 -1.32
CA ILE A 105 -5.88 -5.53 -1.35
C ILE A 105 -6.41 -5.15 0.03
N GLU A 106 -7.11 -6.06 0.71
CA GLU A 106 -7.63 -5.84 2.07
C GLU A 106 -6.51 -5.52 3.06
N ARG A 107 -5.40 -6.23 2.98
CA ARG A 107 -4.23 -5.97 3.82
C ARG A 107 -3.63 -4.60 3.52
N TYR A 108 -3.50 -4.24 2.26
CA TYR A 108 -3.05 -2.92 1.83
C TYR A 108 -3.99 -1.80 2.34
N TYR A 109 -5.30 -2.02 2.23
CA TYR A 109 -6.31 -1.10 2.76
C TYR A 109 -6.18 -0.90 4.28
N ILE A 110 -6.00 -1.97 5.04
CA ILE A 110 -5.77 -1.89 6.48
C ILE A 110 -4.49 -1.09 6.79
N ILE A 111 -3.40 -1.36 6.08
CA ILE A 111 -2.13 -0.61 6.25
C ILE A 111 -2.37 0.89 6.03
N GLN A 112 -3.07 1.28 4.98
CA GLN A 112 -3.38 2.69 4.70
C GLN A 112 -4.26 3.31 5.79
N LYS A 113 -5.24 2.58 6.30
CA LYS A 113 -6.06 3.04 7.43
C LYS A 113 -5.22 3.26 8.70
N ILE A 114 -4.29 2.36 9.00
CA ILE A 114 -3.39 2.51 10.15
C ILE A 114 -2.51 3.76 10.00
N GLU A 115 -1.94 4.00 8.83
CA GLU A 115 -1.16 5.23 8.60
C GLU A 115 -2.03 6.49 8.77
N ARG A 116 -3.28 6.47 8.29
CA ARG A 116 -4.20 7.59 8.48
C ARG A 116 -4.59 7.79 9.96
N ILE A 117 -4.77 6.72 10.71
CA ILE A 117 -5.02 6.80 12.17
C ILE A 117 -3.83 7.47 12.87
N LYS A 118 -2.60 7.10 12.53
CA LYS A 118 -1.39 7.73 13.09
C LYS A 118 -1.36 9.23 12.83
N GLU A 119 -1.67 9.65 11.61
CA GLU A 119 -1.76 11.08 11.26
C GLU A 119 -2.82 11.80 12.10
N LEU A 120 -4.04 11.24 12.16
CA LEU A 120 -5.14 11.85 12.91
C LEU A 120 -4.87 11.92 14.42
N LEU A 121 -4.17 10.93 14.99
CA LEU A 121 -3.77 10.94 16.39
C LEU A 121 -2.75 12.04 16.73
N VAL A 122 -1.91 12.42 15.76
CA VAL A 122 -0.82 13.38 15.97
C VAL A 122 -1.26 14.81 15.66
N TYR A 123 -2.04 15.00 14.60
CA TYR A 123 -2.32 16.33 14.04
C TYR A 123 -3.74 16.85 14.30
N ASP A 124 -4.66 15.97 14.64
CA ASP A 124 -6.05 16.34 14.91
C ASP A 124 -6.42 16.12 16.39
N GLU A 125 -7.35 16.94 16.87
CA GLU A 125 -7.90 16.83 18.23
C GLU A 125 -9.05 15.81 18.32
N LEU A 126 -9.12 14.86 17.40
CA LEU A 126 -10.17 13.85 17.36
C LEU A 126 -9.98 12.78 18.44
N SER A 127 -11.08 12.38 19.05
CA SER A 127 -11.12 11.20 19.90
C SER A 127 -10.99 9.91 19.09
N ILE A 128 -10.60 8.81 19.73
CA ILE A 128 -10.54 7.49 19.08
C ILE A 128 -11.89 7.08 18.50
N SER A 129 -12.99 7.43 19.15
CA SER A 129 -14.34 7.16 18.66
C SER A 129 -14.66 7.94 17.38
N GLU A 130 -14.27 9.21 17.31
CA GLU A 130 -14.44 10.04 16.11
C GLU A 130 -13.56 9.55 14.94
N ILE A 131 -12.34 9.11 15.23
CA ILE A 131 -11.48 8.49 14.21
C ILE A 131 -12.07 7.17 13.71
N ALA A 132 -12.61 6.34 14.62
CA ALA A 132 -13.27 5.09 14.26
C ALA A 132 -14.47 5.32 13.33
N ASP A 133 -15.28 6.31 13.64
CA ASP A 133 -16.42 6.70 12.81
C ASP A 133 -15.96 7.22 11.44
N LYS A 134 -14.98 8.11 11.42
CA LYS A 134 -14.40 8.69 10.19
C LYS A 134 -13.83 7.62 9.24
N LEU A 135 -13.22 6.57 9.77
CA LEU A 135 -12.58 5.51 9.00
C LEU A 135 -13.41 4.23 8.86
N ASN A 136 -14.71 4.31 9.12
CA ASN A 136 -15.65 3.19 8.98
C ASN A 136 -15.29 1.94 9.80
N TYR A 137 -14.78 2.12 11.01
CA TYR A 137 -14.71 1.04 11.98
C TYR A 137 -16.07 0.86 12.66
N SER A 138 -16.41 -0.37 12.99
CA SER A 138 -17.66 -0.68 13.72
C SER A 138 -17.69 -0.10 15.14
N SER A 139 -16.51 0.12 15.74
CA SER A 139 -16.36 0.69 17.09
C SER A 139 -14.94 1.19 17.34
N ALA A 140 -14.75 2.01 18.36
CA ALA A 140 -13.43 2.40 18.85
C ALA A 140 -12.60 1.18 19.32
N ALA A 141 -13.26 0.17 19.89
CA ALA A 141 -12.61 -1.08 20.31
C ALA A 141 -12.07 -1.87 19.10
N HIS A 142 -12.82 -1.94 18.01
CA HIS A 142 -12.37 -2.59 16.77
C HIS A 142 -11.14 -1.88 16.19
N LEU A 143 -11.17 -0.56 16.09
CA LEU A 143 -10.03 0.26 15.68
C LEU A 143 -8.82 -0.02 16.56
N SER A 144 -8.96 0.05 17.87
CA SER A 144 -7.86 -0.12 18.83
C SER A 144 -7.23 -1.50 18.73
N THR A 145 -8.05 -2.55 18.57
CA THR A 145 -7.58 -3.93 18.38
C THR A 145 -6.77 -4.08 17.09
N GLN A 146 -7.30 -3.58 15.98
CA GLN A 146 -6.61 -3.65 14.68
C GLN A 146 -5.32 -2.82 14.70
N PHE A 147 -5.34 -1.61 15.25
CA PHE A 147 -4.16 -0.77 15.41
C PHE A 147 -3.06 -1.46 16.23
N ARG A 148 -3.43 -2.06 17.36
CA ARG A 148 -2.49 -2.78 18.21
C ARG A 148 -1.92 -4.02 17.52
N ASN A 149 -2.73 -4.78 16.78
CA ASN A 149 -2.28 -5.94 16.02
C ASN A 149 -1.26 -5.55 14.93
N MET A 150 -1.42 -4.37 14.35
CA MET A 150 -0.55 -3.87 13.27
C MET A 150 0.71 -3.16 13.76
N THR A 151 0.65 -2.47 14.90
CA THR A 151 1.72 -1.60 15.40
C THR A 151 2.40 -2.12 16.67
N GLY A 152 1.79 -3.05 17.37
CA GLY A 152 2.25 -3.58 18.67
C GLY A 152 1.84 -2.75 19.87
N ILE A 153 1.29 -1.54 19.69
CA ILE A 153 0.87 -0.63 20.76
C ILE A 153 -0.55 -0.10 20.55
N SER A 154 -1.19 0.38 21.63
CA SER A 154 -2.52 0.99 21.52
C SER A 154 -2.46 2.39 20.88
N PRO A 155 -3.58 2.90 20.30
CA PRO A 155 -3.63 4.27 19.81
C PRO A 155 -3.26 5.32 20.86
N SER A 156 -3.71 5.14 22.11
CA SER A 156 -3.39 6.05 23.22
C SER A 156 -1.90 6.04 23.58
N GLN A 157 -1.25 4.87 23.53
CA GLN A 157 0.20 4.75 23.73
C GLN A 157 0.96 5.43 22.59
N PHE A 158 0.52 5.24 21.34
CA PHE A 158 1.13 5.89 20.20
C PHE A 158 1.07 7.42 20.31
N LYS A 159 -0.09 7.98 20.64
CA LYS A 159 -0.27 9.42 20.85
C LYS A 159 0.67 9.97 21.91
N ARG A 160 0.77 9.33 23.06
CA ARG A 160 1.69 9.74 24.16
C ARG A 160 3.16 9.72 23.74
N LEU A 161 3.60 8.72 23.01
CA LEU A 161 4.98 8.63 22.52
C LEU A 161 5.32 9.76 21.55
N LYS A 162 4.37 10.21 20.74
CA LYS A 162 4.57 11.33 19.82
C LYS A 162 4.54 12.66 20.53
N GLU A 163 3.68 12.87 21.50
CA GLU A 163 3.64 14.09 22.33
C GLU A 163 4.95 14.29 23.10
N HIS A 164 5.57 13.23 23.62
CA HIS A 164 6.88 13.32 24.26
C HIS A 164 8.02 13.72 23.32
N LYS A 165 7.93 13.32 22.05
CA LYS A 165 8.95 13.70 21.03
C LYS A 165 8.79 15.13 20.50
N LEU A 166 7.60 15.71 20.65
CA LEU A 166 7.29 17.07 20.18
C LEU A 166 7.49 18.15 21.27
N LYS A 167 7.70 17.76 22.54
CA LYS A 167 8.07 18.71 23.60
C LYS A 167 9.56 19.02 23.48
N PRO A 168 9.94 20.29 23.39
CA PRO A 168 11.35 20.68 23.51
C PRO A 168 11.91 20.15 24.83
N LEU A 169 13.14 19.70 24.82
CA LEU A 169 13.90 19.47 26.06
C LEU A 169 14.13 20.85 26.68
N ASP A 170 13.41 21.13 27.77
CA ASP A 170 13.75 22.26 28.66
C ASP A 170 15.07 21.97 29.37
#